data_b0361af09a7e01d3545bdea3191b793e
#
_entry.id   b0361af09a7e01d3545bdea3191b793e
#
_cell.length_a   1.000
_cell.length_b   1.000
_cell.length_c   1.000
_cell.angle_alpha   90.00
_cell.angle_beta   90.00
_cell.angle_gamma   90.00
#
_symmetry.space_group_name_H-M   'P 1'
#
loop_
_entity.id
_entity.type
_entity.pdbx_description
1 polymer ?
#
loop_
_entity_poly.entity_id
_entity_poly.type
_entity_poly.pdbx_seq_one_letter_code
_entity_poly.pdbx_strand_id
1 'polypeptide(L)'
;MGENTKKKVLFLSNTANFSKFNLPYMRWFKEQGWQVDYASAGEEEVKDCDNQYTISIARSPFSFRNFRAYRQLKKILSENDYDILHCHTPMGGVLGRLAAKKLWKQHKIKVIYTAHGFHFYKGAPVLNWLLYYPMEKWLSRCTDVIVTINEEDYERAKKSF
;
A
#
# COMPACT_ATOMS: atom_id res chain seq x y z
N MET A 1 20.03 -12.85 25.13
CA MET A 1 18.59 -13.17 24.92
C MET A 1 18.07 -12.08 24.01
N GLY A 2 17.90 -12.36 22.70
CA GLY A 2 17.34 -11.39 21.78
C GLY A 2 15.87 -11.17 22.13
N GLU A 3 15.47 -9.94 22.36
CA GLU A 3 14.05 -9.57 22.43
C GLU A 3 13.39 -10.04 21.14
N ASN A 4 12.44 -10.95 21.29
CA ASN A 4 11.61 -11.43 20.18
C ASN A 4 10.65 -10.28 19.82
N THR A 5 11.16 -9.29 19.09
CA THR A 5 10.36 -8.14 18.68
C THR A 5 9.23 -8.62 17.79
N LYS A 6 7.99 -8.36 18.22
CA LYS A 6 6.77 -8.72 17.50
C LYS A 6 6.82 -8.15 16.09
N LYS A 7 6.66 -8.99 15.08
CA LYS A 7 6.61 -8.56 13.67
C LYS A 7 5.42 -7.65 13.42
N LYS A 8 5.57 -6.68 12.53
CA LYS A 8 4.58 -5.62 12.29
C LYS A 8 4.25 -5.48 10.80
N VAL A 9 2.97 -5.36 10.50
CA VAL A 9 2.47 -5.05 9.16
C VAL A 9 1.60 -3.80 9.18
N LEU A 10 1.86 -2.88 8.25
CA LEU A 10 1.01 -1.72 8.01
C LEU A 10 0.20 -1.93 6.73
N PHE A 11 -1.12 -1.94 6.85
CA PHE A 11 -2.04 -1.87 5.71
C PHE A 11 -2.32 -0.40 5.36
N LEU A 12 -2.34 -0.09 4.08
CA LEU A 12 -2.55 1.27 3.58
C LEU A 12 -3.59 1.30 2.47
N SER A 13 -4.60 2.15 2.61
CA SER A 13 -5.58 2.41 1.55
C SER A 13 -6.07 3.87 1.55
N ASN A 14 -6.85 4.26 0.54
CA ASN A 14 -7.40 5.60 0.45
C ASN A 14 -8.46 5.90 1.51
N THR A 15 -9.22 4.90 1.96
CA THR A 15 -10.33 5.07 2.91
C THR A 15 -10.40 3.90 3.88
N ALA A 16 -10.86 4.14 5.10
CA ALA A 16 -11.05 3.11 6.12
C ALA A 16 -12.03 2.01 5.66
N ASN A 17 -13.09 2.37 4.95
CA ASN A 17 -14.05 1.42 4.39
C ASN A 17 -13.44 0.37 3.44
N PHE A 18 -12.26 0.63 2.88
CA PHE A 18 -11.54 -0.33 2.04
C PHE A 18 -11.00 -1.52 2.86
N SER A 19 -10.88 -1.37 4.17
CA SER A 19 -10.42 -2.43 5.08
C SER A 19 -11.21 -3.73 4.95
N LYS A 20 -12.49 -3.65 4.54
CA LYS A 20 -13.35 -4.82 4.32
C LYS A 20 -12.72 -5.87 3.39
N PHE A 21 -11.97 -5.41 2.38
CA PHE A 21 -11.27 -6.28 1.45
C PHE A 21 -9.98 -6.84 2.05
N ASN A 22 -9.45 -6.23 3.10
CA ASN A 22 -8.20 -6.60 3.75
C ASN A 22 -8.41 -7.48 4.99
N LEU A 23 -9.63 -7.56 5.52
CA LEU A 23 -9.94 -8.30 6.76
C LEU A 23 -9.40 -9.74 6.78
N PRO A 24 -9.53 -10.56 5.71
CA PRO A 24 -8.97 -11.92 5.73
C PRO A 24 -7.45 -11.95 5.94
N TYR A 25 -6.73 -11.03 5.29
CA TYR A 25 -5.28 -10.91 5.43
C TYR A 25 -4.89 -10.37 6.80
N MET A 26 -5.61 -9.37 7.31
CA MET A 26 -5.36 -8.77 8.62
C MET A 26 -5.53 -9.82 9.73
N ARG A 27 -6.62 -10.60 9.68
CA ARG A 27 -6.87 -11.71 10.60
C ARG A 27 -5.77 -12.75 10.56
N TRP A 28 -5.38 -13.17 9.36
CA TRP A 28 -4.29 -14.13 9.18
C TRP A 28 -3.00 -13.63 9.84
N PHE A 29 -2.60 -12.38 9.65
CA PHE A 29 -1.42 -11.82 10.31
C PHE A 29 -1.57 -11.80 11.84
N LYS A 30 -2.75 -11.45 12.36
CA LYS A 30 -3.01 -11.50 13.80
C LYS A 30 -2.91 -12.92 14.37
N GLU A 31 -3.44 -13.91 13.68
CA GLU A 31 -3.34 -15.33 14.04
C GLU A 31 -1.88 -15.82 14.06
N GLN A 32 -1.02 -15.24 13.23
CA GLN A 32 0.44 -15.51 13.26
C GLN A 32 1.18 -14.69 14.35
N GLY A 33 0.47 -13.96 15.19
CA GLY A 33 1.04 -13.19 16.28
C GLY A 33 1.64 -11.83 15.88
N TRP A 34 1.38 -11.33 14.66
CA TRP A 34 1.86 -10.03 14.20
C TRP A 34 1.05 -8.87 14.80
N GLN A 35 1.69 -7.72 14.94
CA GLN A 35 0.97 -6.46 15.09
C GLN A 35 0.45 -6.02 13.72
N VAL A 36 -0.83 -5.69 13.65
CA VAL A 36 -1.51 -5.29 12.42
C VAL A 36 -2.03 -3.88 12.57
N ASP A 37 -1.46 -2.95 11.82
CA ASP A 37 -1.84 -1.55 11.84
C ASP A 37 -2.47 -1.14 10.50
N TYR A 38 -3.28 -0.09 10.51
CA TYR A 38 -3.98 0.40 9.34
C TYR A 38 -3.84 1.92 9.17
N ALA A 39 -3.53 2.39 7.97
CA ALA A 39 -3.46 3.81 7.64
C ALA A 39 -4.41 4.15 6.48
N SER A 40 -5.27 5.14 6.65
CA SER A 40 -6.22 5.60 5.62
C SER A 40 -6.75 6.99 5.90
N ALA A 41 -7.52 7.55 4.96
CA ALA A 41 -8.40 8.68 5.26
C ALA A 41 -9.72 8.18 5.87
N GLY A 42 -10.37 9.05 6.63
CA GLY A 42 -11.61 8.74 7.35
C GLY A 42 -11.35 8.37 8.80
N GLU A 43 -12.41 8.47 9.59
CA GLU A 43 -12.39 8.20 11.03
C GLU A 43 -13.16 6.91 11.38
N GLU A 44 -13.71 6.24 10.34
CA GLU A 44 -14.44 4.99 10.55
C GLU A 44 -13.50 3.94 11.14
N GLU A 45 -14.01 3.22 12.13
CA GLU A 45 -13.27 2.16 12.82
C GLU A 45 -12.90 1.03 11.86
N VAL A 46 -11.63 0.65 11.85
CA VAL A 46 -11.11 -0.50 11.11
C VAL A 46 -11.02 -1.69 12.07
N LYS A 47 -11.79 -2.73 11.77
CA LYS A 47 -11.79 -3.97 12.55
C LYS A 47 -10.46 -4.74 12.37
N ASP A 48 -10.13 -5.54 13.37
CA ASP A 48 -8.97 -6.44 13.34
C ASP A 48 -7.61 -5.73 13.13
N CYS A 49 -7.50 -4.44 13.48
CA CYS A 49 -6.21 -3.74 13.57
C CYS A 49 -5.86 -3.40 15.03
N ASP A 50 -4.57 -3.28 15.31
CA ASP A 50 -4.05 -2.92 16.63
C ASP A 50 -3.94 -1.41 16.78
N ASN A 51 -3.47 -0.71 15.73
CA ASN A 51 -3.44 0.75 15.67
C ASN A 51 -4.01 1.24 14.35
N GLN A 52 -4.78 2.34 14.40
CA GLN A 52 -5.35 3.00 13.24
C GLN A 52 -4.79 4.42 13.12
N TYR A 53 -4.29 4.77 11.92
CA TYR A 53 -3.76 6.09 11.61
C TYR A 53 -4.63 6.80 10.59
N THR A 54 -5.20 7.94 10.96
CA THR A 54 -5.89 8.81 10.01
C THR A 54 -4.89 9.71 9.30
N ILE A 55 -4.79 9.56 7.97
CA ILE A 55 -3.90 10.34 7.12
C ILE A 55 -4.67 11.14 6.08
N SER A 56 -4.06 12.21 5.57
CA SER A 56 -4.72 13.15 4.64
C SER A 56 -4.76 12.66 3.18
N ILE A 57 -4.79 11.34 2.93
CA ILE A 57 -4.76 10.79 1.58
C ILE A 57 -6.04 11.13 0.79
N ALA A 58 -5.89 11.52 -0.47
CA ALA A 58 -6.98 11.81 -1.40
C ALA A 58 -6.93 10.89 -2.61
N ARG A 59 -8.09 10.64 -3.25
CA ARG A 59 -8.18 9.81 -4.47
C ARG A 59 -7.55 10.50 -5.69
N SER A 60 -7.73 11.81 -5.80
CA SER A 60 -7.16 12.59 -6.91
C SER A 60 -5.64 12.69 -6.77
N PRO A 61 -4.85 12.34 -7.80
CA PRO A 61 -3.40 12.47 -7.79
C PRO A 61 -2.91 13.93 -7.69
N PHE A 62 -3.75 14.89 -8.10
CA PHE A 62 -3.41 16.31 -8.09
C PHE A 62 -3.74 17.03 -6.77
N SER A 63 -4.23 16.31 -5.77
CA SER A 63 -4.57 16.90 -4.47
C SER A 63 -3.31 17.20 -3.64
N PHE A 64 -3.17 18.45 -3.18
CA PHE A 64 -2.13 18.86 -2.23
C PHE A 64 -2.18 18.08 -0.90
N ARG A 65 -3.34 17.51 -0.55
CA ARG A 65 -3.50 16.64 0.60
C ARG A 65 -2.55 15.42 0.54
N ASN A 66 -2.24 14.95 -0.67
CA ASN A 66 -1.33 13.80 -0.86
C ASN A 66 0.11 14.10 -0.45
N PHE A 67 0.55 15.35 -0.55
CA PHE A 67 1.86 15.74 -0.01
C PHE A 67 1.90 15.63 1.53
N ARG A 68 0.81 16.05 2.18
CA ARG A 68 0.67 15.89 3.64
C ARG A 68 0.61 14.40 4.02
N ALA A 69 -0.19 13.60 3.30
CA ALA A 69 -0.29 12.15 3.52
C ALA A 69 1.08 11.46 3.37
N TYR A 70 1.86 11.83 2.35
CA TYR A 70 3.21 11.31 2.15
C TYR A 70 4.12 11.59 3.37
N ARG A 71 4.09 12.80 3.92
CA ARG A 71 4.86 13.14 5.11
C ARG A 71 4.39 12.38 6.34
N GLN A 72 3.07 12.23 6.52
CA GLN A 72 2.50 11.44 7.60
C GLN A 72 2.92 9.97 7.52
N LEU A 73 2.85 9.36 6.32
CA LEU A 73 3.31 7.99 6.09
C LEU A 73 4.79 7.82 6.37
N LYS A 74 5.65 8.74 5.91
CA LYS A 74 7.08 8.70 6.22
C LYS A 74 7.33 8.71 7.73
N LYS A 75 6.60 9.54 8.46
CA LYS A 75 6.70 9.60 9.92
C LYS A 75 6.29 8.27 10.55
N ILE A 76 5.09 7.74 10.19
CA ILE A 76 4.58 6.46 10.70
C ILE A 76 5.60 5.33 10.45
N LEU A 77 6.13 5.23 9.23
CA LEU A 77 7.10 4.20 8.86
C LEU A 77 8.45 4.35 9.57
N SER A 78 8.87 5.58 9.91
CA SER A 78 10.14 5.81 10.60
C SER A 78 10.07 5.60 12.12
N GLU A 79 8.89 5.65 12.70
CA GLU A 79 8.68 5.56 14.15
C GLU A 79 8.28 4.15 14.62
N ASN A 80 7.93 3.24 13.71
CA ASN A 80 7.28 1.98 14.10
C ASN A 80 7.96 0.68 13.62
N ASP A 81 9.06 0.74 12.88
CA ASP A 81 9.84 -0.44 12.41
C ASP A 81 8.97 -1.57 11.84
N TYR A 82 8.18 -1.26 10.79
CA TYR A 82 7.35 -2.27 10.11
C TYR A 82 8.18 -3.22 9.27
N ASP A 83 7.89 -4.53 9.38
CA ASP A 83 8.46 -5.56 8.50
C ASP A 83 7.81 -5.55 7.11
N ILE A 84 6.50 -5.25 7.05
CA ILE A 84 5.71 -5.24 5.81
C ILE A 84 4.88 -3.96 5.73
N LEU A 85 4.90 -3.33 4.55
CA LEU A 85 3.90 -2.36 4.11
C LEU A 85 3.06 -2.99 3.01
N HIS A 86 1.76 -3.17 3.24
CA HIS A 86 0.82 -3.69 2.27
C HIS A 86 -0.09 -2.57 1.74
N CYS A 87 0.20 -2.12 0.53
CA CYS A 87 -0.52 -1.02 -0.11
C CYS A 87 -1.71 -1.50 -0.92
N HIS A 88 -2.81 -0.77 -0.84
CA HIS A 88 -4.02 -0.97 -1.63
C HIS A 88 -4.47 0.36 -2.23
N THR A 89 -5.29 0.28 -3.28
CA THR A 89 -5.81 1.43 -4.03
C THR A 89 -4.73 2.21 -4.79
N PRO A 90 -5.06 2.89 -5.90
CA PRO A 90 -4.03 3.54 -6.72
C PRO A 90 -3.18 4.55 -5.95
N MET A 91 -3.81 5.50 -5.23
CA MET A 91 -3.05 6.50 -4.48
C MET A 91 -2.38 5.94 -3.23
N GLY A 92 -3.00 4.96 -2.54
CA GLY A 92 -2.35 4.23 -1.45
C GLY A 92 -1.10 3.50 -1.95
N GLY A 93 -1.19 2.85 -3.10
CA GLY A 93 -0.06 2.20 -3.77
C GLY A 93 1.07 3.18 -4.15
N VAL A 94 0.74 4.34 -4.72
CA VAL A 94 1.73 5.36 -5.08
C VAL A 94 2.42 5.92 -3.84
N LEU A 95 1.65 6.44 -2.90
CA LEU A 95 2.20 7.13 -1.73
C LEU A 95 2.95 6.18 -0.79
N GLY A 96 2.42 4.96 -0.59
CA GLY A 96 3.07 3.96 0.27
C GLY A 96 4.43 3.53 -0.28
N ARG A 97 4.50 3.15 -1.56
CA ARG A 97 5.74 2.74 -2.22
C ARG A 97 6.77 3.87 -2.22
N LEU A 98 6.35 5.11 -2.45
CA LEU A 98 7.23 6.28 -2.37
C LEU A 98 7.74 6.54 -0.95
N ALA A 99 6.86 6.46 0.05
CA ALA A 99 7.23 6.71 1.44
C ALA A 99 8.18 5.63 1.98
N ALA A 100 7.97 4.37 1.60
CA ALA A 100 8.78 3.23 2.01
C ALA A 100 10.11 3.11 1.24
N LYS A 101 10.28 3.77 0.09
CA LYS A 101 11.39 3.56 -0.85
C LYS A 101 12.78 3.57 -0.20
N LYS A 102 13.03 4.45 0.77
CA LYS A 102 14.32 4.52 1.47
C LYS A 102 14.54 3.29 2.34
N LEU A 103 13.53 2.90 3.14
CA LEU A 103 13.58 1.72 4.01
C LEU A 103 13.68 0.43 3.18
N TRP A 104 12.94 0.35 2.08
CA TRP A 104 13.00 -0.77 1.13
C TRP A 104 14.42 -0.93 0.55
N LYS A 105 15.06 0.15 0.09
CA LYS A 105 16.46 0.11 -0.38
C LYS A 105 17.46 -0.36 0.68
N GLN A 106 17.15 -0.14 1.94
CA GLN A 106 17.93 -0.57 3.10
C GLN A 106 17.57 -2.00 3.56
N HIS A 107 16.68 -2.70 2.85
CA HIS A 107 16.15 -4.02 3.21
C HIS A 107 15.49 -4.07 4.61
N LYS A 108 14.98 -2.94 5.09
CA LYS A 108 14.32 -2.82 6.40
C LYS A 108 12.82 -3.08 6.37
N ILE A 109 12.21 -3.06 5.18
CA ILE A 109 10.78 -3.28 5.00
C ILE A 109 10.53 -4.02 3.69
N LYS A 110 9.56 -4.92 3.68
CA LYS A 110 9.00 -5.52 2.46
C LYS A 110 7.78 -4.72 2.01
N VAL A 111 7.66 -4.52 0.71
CA VAL A 111 6.56 -3.76 0.13
C VAL A 111 5.70 -4.67 -0.75
N ILE A 112 4.43 -4.80 -0.39
CA ILE A 112 3.40 -5.53 -1.13
C ILE A 112 2.41 -4.50 -1.68
N TYR A 113 2.03 -4.64 -2.94
CA TYR A 113 0.98 -3.83 -3.55
C TYR A 113 -0.09 -4.71 -4.18
N THR A 114 -1.33 -4.56 -3.73
CA THR A 114 -2.49 -5.19 -4.37
C THR A 114 -3.17 -4.21 -5.31
N ALA A 115 -3.09 -4.50 -6.60
CA ALA A 115 -3.78 -3.77 -7.66
C ALA A 115 -5.21 -4.31 -7.79
N HIS A 116 -6.20 -3.44 -7.53
CA HIS A 116 -7.63 -3.74 -7.66
C HIS A 116 -8.19 -3.37 -9.04
N GLY A 117 -7.37 -3.47 -10.07
CA GLY A 117 -7.63 -3.10 -11.45
C GLY A 117 -6.69 -1.98 -11.91
N PHE A 118 -5.87 -2.26 -12.93
CA PHE A 118 -5.05 -1.22 -13.54
C PHE A 118 -5.92 -0.28 -14.38
N HIS A 119 -5.61 1.02 -14.36
CA HIS A 119 -6.31 2.02 -15.16
C HIS A 119 -5.92 1.99 -16.65
N PHE A 120 -4.97 1.13 -17.02
CA PHE A 120 -4.44 0.93 -18.37
C PHE A 120 -4.71 -0.52 -18.83
N TYR A 121 -5.91 -0.75 -19.32
CA TYR A 121 -6.39 -2.04 -19.86
C TYR A 121 -6.69 -1.92 -21.38
N LYS A 122 -6.98 -3.03 -22.04
CA LYS A 122 -7.32 -3.02 -23.46
C LYS A 122 -8.61 -2.22 -23.69
N GLY A 123 -8.50 -1.09 -24.42
CA GLY A 123 -9.61 -0.15 -24.62
C GLY A 123 -9.65 1.03 -23.65
N ALA A 124 -8.74 1.11 -22.68
CA ALA A 124 -8.63 2.28 -21.81
C ALA A 124 -8.20 3.53 -22.60
N PRO A 125 -8.62 4.75 -22.17
CA PRO A 125 -8.19 5.99 -22.76
C PRO A 125 -6.65 6.10 -22.84
N VAL A 126 -6.13 6.65 -23.95
CA VAL A 126 -4.68 6.82 -24.16
C VAL A 126 -4.02 7.59 -23.01
N LEU A 127 -4.72 8.57 -22.45
CA LEU A 127 -4.24 9.34 -21.31
C LEU A 127 -3.94 8.46 -20.08
N ASN A 128 -4.76 7.44 -19.85
CA ASN A 128 -4.52 6.47 -18.76
C ASN A 128 -3.24 5.69 -18.97
N TRP A 129 -2.96 5.28 -20.20
CA TRP A 129 -1.71 4.60 -20.55
C TRP A 129 -0.50 5.51 -20.36
N LEU A 130 -0.61 6.79 -20.72
CA LEU A 130 0.49 7.74 -20.60
C LEU A 130 0.80 8.13 -19.14
N LEU A 131 -0.20 8.13 -18.26
CA LEU A 131 -0.04 8.54 -16.87
C LEU A 131 0.21 7.36 -15.92
N TYR A 132 -0.66 6.34 -15.96
CA TYR A 132 -0.62 5.27 -14.96
C TYR A 132 0.40 4.17 -15.27
N TYR A 133 0.56 3.80 -16.53
CA TYR A 133 1.50 2.73 -16.89
C TYR A 133 2.96 3.06 -16.54
N PRO A 134 3.55 4.20 -16.94
CA PRO A 134 4.92 4.52 -16.57
C PRO A 134 5.10 4.70 -15.06
N MET A 135 4.07 5.20 -14.36
CA MET A 135 4.09 5.32 -12.90
C MET A 135 4.16 3.93 -12.24
N GLU A 136 3.28 3.00 -12.64
CA GLU A 136 3.27 1.64 -12.11
C GLU A 136 4.57 0.90 -12.43
N LYS A 137 5.06 1.01 -13.67
CA LYS A 137 6.34 0.44 -14.09
C LYS A 137 7.54 0.98 -13.30
N TRP A 138 7.52 2.25 -12.95
CA TRP A 138 8.57 2.85 -12.12
C TRP A 138 8.49 2.39 -10.67
N LEU A 139 7.29 2.33 -10.10
CA LEU A 139 7.07 1.93 -8.72
C LEU A 139 7.24 0.42 -8.50
N SER A 140 7.04 -0.41 -9.52
CA SER A 140 7.31 -1.85 -9.43
C SER A 140 8.76 -2.15 -9.04
N ARG A 141 9.70 -1.27 -9.40
CA ARG A 141 11.12 -1.38 -9.04
C ARG A 141 11.43 -1.18 -7.55
N CYS A 142 10.45 -0.76 -6.76
CA CYS A 142 10.55 -0.66 -5.30
C CYS A 142 9.38 -1.39 -4.61
N THR A 143 8.98 -2.52 -5.19
CA THR A 143 7.90 -3.38 -4.72
C THR A 143 8.40 -4.83 -4.73
N ASP A 144 8.27 -5.54 -3.62
CA ASP A 144 8.69 -6.95 -3.53
C ASP A 144 7.64 -7.88 -4.15
N VAL A 145 6.36 -7.57 -3.98
CA VAL A 145 5.24 -8.38 -4.50
C VAL A 145 4.14 -7.48 -5.03
N ILE A 146 3.68 -7.77 -6.26
CA ILE A 146 2.46 -7.19 -6.83
C ILE A 146 1.41 -8.30 -6.89
N VAL A 147 0.27 -8.05 -6.24
CA VAL A 147 -0.89 -8.93 -6.27
C VAL A 147 -1.93 -8.32 -7.20
N THR A 148 -2.49 -9.11 -8.10
CA THR A 148 -3.60 -8.72 -8.98
C THR A 148 -4.84 -9.54 -8.67
N ILE A 149 -6.03 -9.00 -8.95
CA ILE A 149 -7.30 -9.66 -8.65
C ILE A 149 -7.98 -10.27 -9.88
N ASN A 150 -7.35 -10.13 -11.05
CA ASN A 150 -7.84 -10.69 -12.31
C ASN A 150 -6.68 -11.09 -13.23
N GLU A 151 -6.98 -11.98 -14.18
CA GLU A 151 -6.00 -12.55 -15.09
C GLU A 151 -5.41 -11.51 -16.08
N GLU A 152 -6.22 -10.55 -16.56
CA GLU A 152 -5.73 -9.52 -17.48
C GLU A 152 -4.62 -8.68 -16.85
N ASP A 153 -4.85 -8.25 -15.61
CA ASP A 153 -3.85 -7.47 -14.87
C ASP A 153 -2.62 -8.30 -14.50
N TYR A 154 -2.82 -9.59 -14.17
CA TYR A 154 -1.72 -10.51 -13.90
C TYR A 154 -0.79 -10.66 -15.12
N GLU A 155 -1.36 -11.01 -16.28
CA GLU A 155 -0.58 -11.17 -17.52
C GLU A 155 0.10 -9.85 -17.94
N ARG A 156 -0.55 -8.73 -17.70
CA ARG A 156 0.01 -7.40 -17.96
C ARG A 156 1.17 -7.08 -17.02
N ALA A 157 1.00 -7.29 -15.73
CA ALA A 157 2.05 -7.07 -14.73
C ALA A 157 3.28 -7.94 -15.04
N LYS A 158 3.08 -9.23 -15.30
CA LYS A 158 4.12 -10.19 -15.64
C LYS A 158 4.94 -9.81 -16.88
N LYS A 159 4.32 -9.17 -17.87
CA LYS A 159 4.98 -8.72 -19.10
C LYS A 159 5.67 -7.36 -18.95
N SER A 160 5.23 -6.54 -18.02
CA SER A 160 5.59 -5.11 -17.98
C SER A 160 6.47 -4.71 -16.81
N PHE A 161 6.41 -5.46 -15.72
CA PHE A 161 7.01 -5.18 -14.42
C PHE A 161 7.95 -6.28 -13.99
#